data_7281f4e005ffc6198f0549f261bb9de3
#
_entry.id   7281f4e005ffc6198f0549f261bb9de3
#
_cell.length_a   1.000
_cell.length_b   1.000
_cell.length_c   1.000
_cell.angle_alpha   90.00
_cell.angle_beta   90.00
_cell.angle_gamma   90.00
#
_symmetry.space_group_name_H-M   'P 1'
#
loop_
_entity.id
_entity.type
_entity.pdbx_description
1 polymer ?
#
loop_
_entity_poly.entity_id
_entity_poly.type
_entity_poly.pdbx_seq_one_letter_code
_entity_poly.pdbx_strand_id
1 'polypeptide(L)'
;MKQSNQQIFLRALGVSFFLVLLWSSLALSAQQTDHYVTMKTSKKVGEMIEIGLLAKEVDKISIDGVQEQPSRSGSSTPIKYTLSNQTVTIRGELSLLFVSDAMLTQLDVTNMPSLETLNCAQNNLTSLDLSRSVALKELHCLHNNITEIKGLASARQLKTLLCQANAISALDLSQMKALIHLDCSKNSISSLDLSNATALENLTCVENNITALDLSQTKQLAFLDCSANKLTALNLSNLSHLDDVNCAGNQIRGKAMTQLISSLPAPEKGGWLILVSSRKDDEDNIATKEDVATAITRKWTVIDDKQDPYEGVDSYAVKLVIGDGGTAKIQEDVEPSKVPEGLKLTVIATPQTGYELDKIMAGGKDITTSKKFVVKGATEVKVTFKKSTAVTDVASAQLQIYPNPTAQELHIAGVAPHLLLTLYNIEGEAVAVAMADTQGIAEMDLSHLPAGLYLLHISGELHRIVLQRH
;
A
#
# COMPACT_ATOMS: atom_id res chain seq x y z
N MET A 1 26.18 9.73 -82.40
CA MET A 1 25.17 10.29 -81.46
C MET A 1 24.77 9.36 -80.29
N LYS A 2 25.62 8.45 -79.85
CA LYS A 2 25.33 7.54 -78.67
C LYS A 2 26.29 7.68 -77.47
N GLN A 3 27.25 8.60 -77.53
CA GLN A 3 28.21 8.81 -76.43
C GLN A 3 27.95 10.06 -75.57
N SER A 4 27.06 10.96 -76.00
CA SER A 4 26.80 12.21 -75.25
C SER A 4 25.75 12.05 -74.10
N ASN A 5 24.93 11.01 -74.18
CA ASN A 5 23.87 10.86 -73.16
C ASN A 5 24.31 10.12 -71.90
N GLN A 6 25.40 9.33 -71.95
CA GLN A 6 25.94 8.68 -70.73
C GLN A 6 26.68 9.62 -69.81
N GLN A 7 27.35 10.62 -70.35
CA GLN A 7 28.08 11.61 -69.50
C GLN A 7 27.16 12.57 -68.75
N ILE A 8 26.00 12.88 -69.34
CA ILE A 8 25.01 13.77 -68.68
C ILE A 8 24.30 12.99 -67.54
N PHE A 9 24.05 11.68 -67.74
CA PHE A 9 23.43 10.84 -66.72
C PHE A 9 24.34 10.60 -65.47
N LEU A 10 25.63 10.43 -65.70
CA LEU A 10 26.63 10.26 -64.64
C LEU A 10 26.89 11.57 -63.84
N ARG A 11 26.76 12.75 -64.47
CA ARG A 11 26.84 14.01 -63.77
C ARG A 11 25.61 14.35 -62.94
N ALA A 12 24.40 13.96 -63.36
CA ALA A 12 23.17 14.12 -62.60
C ALA A 12 23.14 13.17 -61.37
N LEU A 13 23.65 11.93 -61.47
CA LEU A 13 23.78 11.01 -60.38
C LEU A 13 24.85 11.43 -59.34
N GLY A 14 25.97 12.04 -59.78
CA GLY A 14 27.04 12.52 -58.91
C GLY A 14 26.61 13.70 -58.01
N VAL A 15 25.82 14.61 -58.58
CA VAL A 15 25.33 15.82 -57.85
C VAL A 15 24.22 15.40 -56.86
N SER A 16 23.36 14.45 -57.21
CA SER A 16 22.34 13.92 -56.28
C SER A 16 22.97 13.13 -55.13
N PHE A 17 24.04 12.35 -55.36
CA PHE A 17 24.72 11.60 -54.33
C PHE A 17 25.50 12.49 -53.38
N PHE A 18 26.07 13.60 -53.85
CA PHE A 18 26.74 14.59 -52.99
C PHE A 18 25.78 15.39 -52.15
N LEU A 19 24.59 15.77 -52.67
CA LEU A 19 23.54 16.42 -51.91
C LEU A 19 22.90 15.51 -50.86
N VAL A 20 22.70 14.21 -51.14
CA VAL A 20 22.22 13.24 -50.13
C VAL A 20 23.24 12.97 -49.05
N LEU A 21 24.55 12.91 -49.37
CA LEU A 21 25.63 12.78 -48.37
C LEU A 21 25.81 14.05 -47.54
N LEU A 22 25.61 15.24 -48.12
CA LEU A 22 25.60 16.50 -47.37
C LEU A 22 24.39 16.63 -46.45
N TRP A 23 23.21 16.14 -46.86
CA TRP A 23 22.02 16.10 -46.01
C TRP A 23 22.12 15.03 -44.93
N SER A 24 22.73 13.87 -45.21
CA SER A 24 22.97 12.86 -44.19
C SER A 24 24.06 13.26 -43.20
N SER A 25 25.08 14.00 -43.61
CA SER A 25 26.08 14.56 -42.70
C SER A 25 25.54 15.75 -41.87
N LEU A 26 24.67 16.59 -42.47
CA LEU A 26 23.94 17.64 -41.72
C LEU A 26 22.85 17.06 -40.80
N ALA A 27 22.19 15.97 -41.19
CA ALA A 27 21.23 15.28 -40.31
C ALA A 27 21.93 14.47 -39.18
N LEU A 28 23.17 14.02 -39.39
CA LEU A 28 23.96 13.33 -38.34
C LEU A 28 24.65 14.29 -37.38
N SER A 29 24.80 15.58 -37.72
CA SER A 29 25.34 16.60 -36.81
C SER A 29 24.27 17.34 -36.00
N ALA A 30 22.98 17.03 -36.24
CA ALA A 30 21.86 17.74 -35.61
C ALA A 30 21.19 16.94 -34.45
N GLN A 31 21.83 15.89 -33.95
CA GLN A 31 21.42 15.21 -32.72
C GLN A 31 22.51 15.33 -31.64
N GLN A 32 23.00 16.54 -31.45
CA GLN A 32 23.57 16.91 -30.17
C GLN A 32 22.37 17.05 -29.23
N THR A 33 22.02 15.97 -28.56
CA THR A 33 21.04 16.04 -27.46
C THR A 33 21.59 17.03 -26.45
N ASP A 34 21.01 18.25 -26.41
CA ASP A 34 21.36 19.23 -25.41
C ASP A 34 21.07 18.64 -24.03
N HIS A 35 22.13 18.16 -23.35
CA HIS A 35 22.01 17.71 -21.98
C HIS A 35 21.85 18.93 -21.08
N TYR A 36 20.74 19.00 -20.38
CA TYR A 36 20.49 20.07 -19.42
C TYR A 36 19.55 19.64 -18.29
N VAL A 37 19.71 20.32 -17.16
CA VAL A 37 18.79 20.25 -16.01
C VAL A 37 18.23 21.64 -15.80
N THR A 38 16.93 21.74 -15.56
CA THR A 38 16.27 22.99 -15.20
C THR A 38 15.68 22.88 -13.80
N MET A 39 15.91 23.89 -12.97
CA MET A 39 15.38 23.97 -11.63
C MET A 39 14.81 25.35 -11.34
N LYS A 40 13.77 25.40 -10.50
CA LYS A 40 13.18 26.64 -10.02
C LYS A 40 13.23 26.68 -8.50
N THR A 41 13.79 27.76 -7.96
CA THR A 41 13.87 27.99 -6.51
C THR A 41 12.93 29.11 -6.08
N SER A 42 12.47 29.06 -4.82
CA SER A 42 11.75 30.16 -4.17
C SER A 42 12.68 31.16 -3.48
N LYS A 43 14.00 30.93 -3.46
CA LYS A 43 15.00 31.93 -3.02
C LYS A 43 14.94 33.16 -3.92
N LYS A 44 15.29 34.32 -3.37
CA LYS A 44 15.26 35.58 -4.11
C LYS A 44 16.53 35.73 -4.92
N VAL A 45 16.45 36.51 -6.01
CA VAL A 45 17.63 36.96 -6.73
C VAL A 45 18.57 37.69 -5.77
N GLY A 46 19.86 37.40 -5.85
CA GLY A 46 20.89 37.87 -4.93
C GLY A 46 21.16 36.94 -3.74
N GLU A 47 20.26 35.98 -3.44
CA GLU A 47 20.55 34.93 -2.45
C GLU A 47 21.42 33.82 -3.05
N MET A 48 22.04 33.01 -2.19
CA MET A 48 22.92 31.92 -2.62
C MET A 48 22.19 30.58 -2.74
N ILE A 49 22.56 29.81 -3.75
CA ILE A 49 22.21 28.41 -3.94
C ILE A 49 23.49 27.57 -3.96
N GLU A 50 23.44 26.40 -3.32
CA GLU A 50 24.54 25.44 -3.35
C GLU A 50 24.27 24.38 -4.43
N ILE A 51 25.25 24.20 -5.35
CA ILE A 51 25.17 23.21 -6.43
C ILE A 51 26.48 22.42 -6.44
N GLY A 52 26.37 21.09 -6.28
CA GLY A 52 27.46 20.14 -6.51
C GLY A 52 27.21 19.37 -7.80
N LEU A 53 28.20 19.24 -8.64
CA LEU A 53 28.07 18.52 -9.90
C LEU A 53 29.36 17.82 -10.29
N LEU A 54 29.22 16.65 -10.95
CA LEU A 54 30.29 15.98 -11.68
C LEU A 54 29.87 15.87 -13.13
N ALA A 55 30.79 16.22 -14.02
CA ALA A 55 30.63 16.14 -15.46
C ALA A 55 31.80 15.40 -16.10
N LYS A 56 31.58 14.75 -17.23
CA LYS A 56 32.64 14.13 -18.03
C LYS A 56 33.59 15.20 -18.58
N GLU A 57 33.05 16.33 -19.01
CA GLU A 57 33.77 17.44 -19.62
C GLU A 57 33.41 18.73 -18.90
N VAL A 58 34.15 19.08 -17.87
CA VAL A 58 33.87 20.25 -17.02
C VAL A 58 33.91 21.57 -17.80
N ASP A 59 34.78 21.67 -18.78
CA ASP A 59 34.92 22.89 -19.63
C ASP A 59 33.68 23.15 -20.52
N LYS A 60 32.79 22.16 -20.65
CA LYS A 60 31.52 22.28 -21.40
C LYS A 60 30.31 22.58 -20.52
N ILE A 61 30.50 22.73 -19.21
CA ILE A 61 29.42 23.05 -18.30
C ILE A 61 29.18 24.56 -18.27
N SER A 62 27.93 24.98 -18.40
CA SER A 62 27.49 26.32 -18.11
C SER A 62 26.28 26.31 -17.19
N ILE A 63 26.15 27.35 -16.36
CA ILE A 63 25.03 27.53 -15.45
C ILE A 63 24.39 28.89 -15.74
N ASP A 64 23.18 28.86 -16.30
CA ASP A 64 22.36 30.03 -16.49
C ASP A 64 21.56 30.33 -15.21
N GLY A 65 21.31 31.59 -14.88
CA GLY A 65 20.53 31.97 -13.71
C GLY A 65 21.37 32.21 -12.44
N VAL A 66 22.70 32.19 -12.56
CA VAL A 66 23.65 32.58 -11.52
C VAL A 66 24.59 33.71 -12.02
N GLN A 67 25.26 34.39 -11.08
CA GLN A 67 26.20 35.47 -11.42
C GLN A 67 27.59 34.90 -11.77
N GLU A 68 27.99 33.84 -11.06
CA GLU A 68 29.28 33.20 -11.25
C GLU A 68 29.15 31.99 -12.21
N GLN A 69 30.23 31.70 -12.95
CA GLN A 69 30.31 30.43 -13.72
C GLN A 69 31.12 29.38 -12.98
N PRO A 70 30.86 28.07 -13.21
CA PRO A 70 31.59 27.03 -12.55
C PRO A 70 33.09 27.16 -12.80
N SER A 71 33.87 27.18 -11.73
CA SER A 71 35.32 27.03 -11.82
C SER A 71 35.68 25.61 -12.32
N ARG A 72 36.79 25.48 -13.04
CA ARG A 72 37.26 24.23 -13.72
C ARG A 72 37.41 22.98 -12.84
N SER A 73 37.03 23.00 -11.58
CA SER A 73 37.11 21.84 -10.71
C SER A 73 35.76 21.12 -10.68
N GLY A 74 35.64 20.01 -11.41
CA GLY A 74 34.56 19.04 -11.22
C GLY A 74 34.66 18.44 -9.81
N SER A 75 34.23 19.18 -8.81
CA SER A 75 34.16 18.76 -7.42
C SER A 75 32.74 18.34 -7.09
N SER A 76 32.55 17.14 -6.52
CA SER A 76 31.29 16.72 -5.91
C SER A 76 30.92 17.57 -4.69
N THR A 77 31.86 18.39 -4.17
CA THR A 77 31.61 19.32 -3.07
C THR A 77 30.74 20.48 -3.59
N PRO A 78 29.58 20.77 -2.98
CA PRO A 78 28.71 21.85 -3.40
C PRO A 78 29.43 23.21 -3.35
N ILE A 79 29.22 23.99 -4.39
CA ILE A 79 29.76 25.37 -4.52
C ILE A 79 28.58 26.33 -4.41
N LYS A 80 28.79 27.45 -3.76
CA LYS A 80 27.81 28.53 -3.61
C LYS A 80 27.82 29.42 -4.86
N TYR A 81 26.63 29.64 -5.42
CA TYR A 81 26.38 30.53 -6.54
C TYR A 81 25.35 31.57 -6.13
N THR A 82 25.60 32.84 -6.52
CA THR A 82 24.64 33.92 -6.30
C THR A 82 23.59 33.91 -7.42
N LEU A 83 22.31 33.86 -7.04
CA LEU A 83 21.22 33.83 -8.01
C LEU A 83 21.10 35.16 -8.78
N SER A 84 21.10 35.08 -10.10
CA SER A 84 20.68 36.14 -11.01
C SER A 84 19.26 35.96 -11.51
N ASN A 85 18.71 34.72 -11.37
CA ASN A 85 17.33 34.35 -11.71
C ASN A 85 16.86 33.26 -10.75
N GLN A 86 15.55 33.17 -10.54
CA GLN A 86 14.94 32.05 -9.77
C GLN A 86 14.90 30.75 -10.58
N THR A 87 15.04 30.81 -11.89
CA THR A 87 15.21 29.64 -12.75
C THR A 87 16.69 29.49 -13.06
N VAL A 88 17.23 28.33 -12.73
CA VAL A 88 18.62 27.94 -12.99
C VAL A 88 18.62 26.78 -13.98
N THR A 89 19.43 26.91 -15.05
CA THR A 89 19.62 25.86 -16.04
C THR A 89 21.10 25.48 -16.10
N ILE A 90 21.40 24.20 -15.85
CA ILE A 90 22.75 23.64 -15.99
C ILE A 90 22.79 22.92 -17.33
N ARG A 91 23.73 23.30 -18.19
CA ARG A 91 23.97 22.68 -19.51
C ARG A 91 25.25 21.88 -19.49
N GLY A 92 25.25 20.75 -20.20
CA GLY A 92 26.34 19.79 -20.30
C GLY A 92 26.03 18.45 -19.65
N GLU A 93 26.78 17.41 -19.98
CA GLU A 93 26.53 16.04 -19.53
C GLU A 93 27.02 15.85 -18.08
N LEU A 94 26.07 15.60 -17.17
CA LEU A 94 26.34 15.34 -15.75
C LEU A 94 26.22 13.84 -15.44
N SER A 95 27.10 13.38 -14.55
CA SER A 95 26.94 12.08 -13.88
C SER A 95 26.44 12.23 -12.43
N LEU A 96 26.61 13.40 -11.82
CA LEU A 96 26.16 13.69 -10.45
C LEU A 96 25.61 15.10 -10.36
N LEU A 97 24.49 15.25 -9.63
CA LEU A 97 23.90 16.52 -9.28
C LEU A 97 23.48 16.53 -7.80
N PHE A 98 24.00 17.50 -7.04
CA PHE A 98 23.57 17.84 -5.67
C PHE A 98 22.96 19.22 -5.63
N VAL A 99 21.70 19.30 -5.24
CA VAL A 99 20.92 20.53 -5.09
C VAL A 99 20.00 20.46 -3.87
N SER A 100 20.55 19.96 -2.78
CA SER A 100 19.83 19.88 -1.50
C SER A 100 19.75 21.23 -0.82
N ASP A 101 18.70 21.47 0.00
CA ASP A 101 18.45 22.70 0.75
C ASP A 101 18.47 23.99 -0.11
N ALA A 102 18.00 23.84 -1.33
CA ALA A 102 18.01 24.90 -2.33
C ALA A 102 16.64 25.60 -2.49
N MET A 103 15.66 25.26 -1.63
CA MET A 103 14.27 25.72 -1.70
C MET A 103 13.64 25.53 -3.10
N LEU A 104 13.99 24.43 -3.77
CA LEU A 104 13.47 24.11 -5.11
C LEU A 104 11.98 23.79 -5.05
N THR A 105 11.24 24.40 -5.96
CA THR A 105 9.82 24.10 -6.20
C THR A 105 9.60 23.27 -7.46
N GLN A 106 10.57 23.25 -8.38
CA GLN A 106 10.58 22.43 -9.59
C GLN A 106 11.99 21.95 -9.90
N LEU A 107 12.10 20.72 -10.41
CA LEU A 107 13.35 20.13 -10.89
C LEU A 107 13.02 19.22 -12.08
N ASP A 108 13.58 19.53 -13.25
CA ASP A 108 13.48 18.73 -14.46
C ASP A 108 14.85 18.16 -14.82
N VAL A 109 14.98 16.84 -14.72
CA VAL A 109 16.16 16.05 -15.07
C VAL A 109 15.93 15.16 -16.30
N THR A 110 14.81 15.31 -16.99
CA THR A 110 14.42 14.45 -18.13
C THR A 110 15.38 14.49 -19.30
N ASN A 111 16.15 15.61 -19.43
CA ASN A 111 17.18 15.75 -20.48
C ASN A 111 18.60 15.37 -19.98
N MET A 112 18.70 14.60 -18.88
CA MET A 112 19.97 14.15 -18.32
C MET A 112 20.00 12.62 -18.12
N PRO A 113 19.90 11.82 -19.19
CA PRO A 113 19.84 10.35 -19.08
C PRO A 113 21.13 9.72 -18.55
N SER A 114 22.25 10.46 -18.57
CA SER A 114 23.55 10.04 -18.05
C SER A 114 23.73 10.22 -16.54
N LEU A 115 22.73 10.84 -15.85
CA LEU A 115 22.83 11.12 -14.42
C LEU A 115 22.80 9.79 -13.62
N GLU A 116 23.87 9.56 -12.86
CA GLU A 116 24.04 8.39 -12.02
C GLU A 116 23.65 8.63 -10.57
N THR A 117 23.88 9.85 -10.07
CA THR A 117 23.52 10.26 -8.70
C THR A 117 22.76 11.58 -8.72
N LEU A 118 21.57 11.56 -8.12
CA LEU A 118 20.76 12.75 -7.89
C LEU A 118 20.48 12.92 -6.39
N ASN A 119 20.92 14.04 -5.83
CA ASN A 119 20.51 14.46 -4.51
C ASN A 119 19.76 15.80 -4.60
N CYS A 120 18.45 15.76 -4.40
CA CYS A 120 17.55 16.90 -4.33
C CYS A 120 16.78 16.94 -3.00
N ALA A 121 17.39 16.40 -1.94
CA ALA A 121 16.81 16.35 -0.60
C ALA A 121 16.54 17.78 -0.03
N GLN A 122 15.63 17.85 0.97
CA GLN A 122 15.36 19.08 1.72
C GLN A 122 14.96 20.25 0.81
N ASN A 123 13.98 20.03 -0.05
CA ASN A 123 13.42 21.01 -0.96
C ASN A 123 11.88 21.08 -0.83
N ASN A 124 11.22 21.79 -1.73
CA ASN A 124 9.76 21.94 -1.77
C ASN A 124 9.17 21.30 -3.04
N LEU A 125 9.82 20.24 -3.55
CA LEU A 125 9.36 19.52 -4.75
C LEU A 125 8.05 18.80 -4.47
N THR A 126 7.10 18.88 -5.38
CA THR A 126 5.81 18.17 -5.30
C THR A 126 5.74 16.95 -6.21
N SER A 127 6.63 16.85 -7.18
CA SER A 127 6.79 15.71 -8.09
C SER A 127 8.21 15.63 -8.61
N LEU A 128 8.60 14.44 -9.10
CA LEU A 128 9.87 14.18 -9.76
C LEU A 128 9.65 13.25 -10.94
N ASP A 129 10.11 13.62 -12.13
CA ASP A 129 10.02 12.79 -13.35
C ASP A 129 11.37 12.15 -13.66
N LEU A 130 11.43 10.80 -13.52
CA LEU A 130 12.60 9.97 -13.81
C LEU A 130 12.42 9.12 -15.08
N SER A 131 11.44 9.42 -15.91
CA SER A 131 11.08 8.58 -17.08
C SER A 131 12.23 8.36 -18.06
N ARG A 132 13.27 9.19 -18.02
CA ARG A 132 14.47 9.08 -18.86
C ARG A 132 15.77 8.84 -18.07
N SER A 133 15.71 8.64 -16.76
CA SER A 133 16.87 8.49 -15.86
C SER A 133 17.42 7.07 -15.85
N VAL A 134 17.78 6.54 -17.02
CA VAL A 134 18.17 5.13 -17.21
C VAL A 134 19.53 4.75 -16.59
N ALA A 135 20.39 5.72 -16.34
CA ALA A 135 21.71 5.52 -15.73
C ALA A 135 21.68 5.68 -14.20
N LEU A 136 20.56 6.10 -13.61
CA LEU A 136 20.48 6.48 -12.20
C LEU A 136 20.74 5.27 -11.29
N LYS A 137 21.69 5.44 -10.36
CA LYS A 137 22.11 4.45 -9.36
C LYS A 137 21.76 4.87 -7.95
N GLU A 138 21.72 6.18 -7.68
CA GLU A 138 21.42 6.74 -6.38
C GLU A 138 20.45 7.91 -6.50
N LEU A 139 19.37 7.86 -5.76
CA LEU A 139 18.37 8.94 -5.65
C LEU A 139 18.14 9.28 -4.19
N HIS A 140 18.44 10.52 -3.83
CA HIS A 140 18.12 11.11 -2.53
C HIS A 140 17.14 12.27 -2.75
N CYS A 141 15.87 12.04 -2.49
CA CYS A 141 14.79 13.04 -2.60
C CYS A 141 14.00 13.20 -1.29
N LEU A 142 14.62 12.81 -0.17
CA LEU A 142 14.03 12.90 1.17
C LEU A 142 13.70 14.35 1.57
N HIS A 143 12.74 14.51 2.50
CA HIS A 143 12.30 15.81 2.98
C HIS A 143 11.89 16.76 1.85
N ASN A 144 10.86 16.37 1.11
CA ASN A 144 10.18 17.15 0.10
C ASN A 144 8.65 17.05 0.31
N ASN A 145 7.86 17.49 -0.68
CA ASN A 145 6.40 17.33 -0.69
C ASN A 145 5.97 16.44 -1.87
N ILE A 146 6.82 15.49 -2.28
CA ILE A 146 6.61 14.65 -3.46
C ILE A 146 5.44 13.70 -3.21
N THR A 147 4.46 13.74 -4.10
CA THR A 147 3.31 12.82 -4.09
C THR A 147 3.51 11.63 -5.03
N GLU A 148 4.33 11.81 -6.08
CA GLU A 148 4.62 10.80 -7.10
C GLU A 148 6.06 10.96 -7.62
N ILE A 149 6.76 9.82 -7.77
CA ILE A 149 8.01 9.71 -8.54
C ILE A 149 7.66 9.05 -9.87
N LYS A 150 7.39 9.87 -10.87
CA LYS A 150 7.00 9.39 -12.19
C LYS A 150 8.16 8.71 -12.91
N GLY A 151 7.89 7.56 -13.55
CA GLY A 151 8.87 6.83 -14.34
C GLY A 151 9.99 6.20 -13.51
N LEU A 152 9.80 5.97 -12.20
CA LEU A 152 10.78 5.33 -11.32
C LEU A 152 11.29 4.00 -11.91
N ALA A 153 10.40 3.18 -12.50
CA ALA A 153 10.75 1.92 -13.14
C ALA A 153 11.74 2.04 -14.33
N SER A 154 12.01 3.24 -14.85
CA SER A 154 13.04 3.47 -15.87
C SER A 154 14.46 3.42 -15.29
N ALA A 155 14.63 3.71 -14.01
CA ALA A 155 15.91 3.71 -13.30
C ALA A 155 16.33 2.30 -12.87
N ARG A 156 16.46 1.37 -13.82
CA ARG A 156 16.71 -0.07 -13.56
C ARG A 156 18.04 -0.39 -12.88
N GLN A 157 18.97 0.56 -12.85
CA GLN A 157 20.27 0.44 -12.19
C GLN A 157 20.26 1.00 -10.77
N LEU A 158 19.10 1.50 -10.29
CA LEU A 158 18.99 2.13 -8.98
C LEU A 158 19.33 1.13 -7.87
N LYS A 159 20.32 1.52 -7.05
CA LYS A 159 20.79 0.76 -5.90
C LYS A 159 20.34 1.36 -4.58
N THR A 160 20.20 2.69 -4.55
CA THR A 160 19.81 3.43 -3.35
C THR A 160 18.67 4.36 -3.66
N LEU A 161 17.56 4.21 -2.95
CA LEU A 161 16.40 5.10 -2.99
C LEU A 161 16.10 5.61 -1.59
N LEU A 162 16.39 6.88 -1.34
CA LEU A 162 16.04 7.57 -0.10
C LEU A 162 14.97 8.61 -0.41
N CYS A 163 13.70 8.27 -0.12
CA CYS A 163 12.54 9.12 -0.40
C CYS A 163 11.68 9.38 0.85
N GLN A 164 12.26 9.21 2.03
CA GLN A 164 11.56 9.41 3.29
C GLN A 164 11.13 10.86 3.51
N ALA A 165 10.11 11.06 4.34
CA ALA A 165 9.52 12.36 4.65
C ALA A 165 9.04 13.10 3.38
N ASN A 166 8.07 12.48 2.71
CA ASN A 166 7.35 12.98 1.56
C ASN A 166 5.82 12.71 1.72
N ALA A 167 5.06 12.86 0.65
CA ALA A 167 3.63 12.54 0.61
C ALA A 167 3.31 11.40 -0.39
N ILE A 168 4.27 10.49 -0.62
CA ILE A 168 4.18 9.41 -1.60
C ILE A 168 3.15 8.39 -1.14
N SER A 169 2.21 8.02 -2.01
CA SER A 169 1.20 6.99 -1.74
C SER A 169 1.49 5.65 -2.39
N ALA A 170 2.33 5.62 -3.43
CA ALA A 170 2.75 4.42 -4.13
C ALA A 170 4.15 4.57 -4.74
N LEU A 171 4.90 3.47 -4.81
CA LEU A 171 6.19 3.36 -5.49
C LEU A 171 6.12 2.24 -6.54
N ASP A 172 6.50 2.54 -7.77
CA ASP A 172 6.65 1.53 -8.82
C ASP A 172 8.05 0.90 -8.75
N LEU A 173 8.16 -0.21 -8.03
CA LEU A 173 9.39 -0.98 -7.87
C LEU A 173 9.50 -2.16 -8.85
N SER A 174 8.64 -2.23 -9.87
CA SER A 174 8.51 -3.37 -10.80
C SER A 174 9.78 -3.71 -11.58
N GLN A 175 10.75 -2.79 -11.67
CA GLN A 175 12.02 -2.98 -12.37
C GLN A 175 13.26 -2.88 -11.45
N MET A 176 13.07 -2.87 -10.12
CA MET A 176 14.11 -2.51 -9.14
C MET A 176 14.98 -3.70 -8.70
N LYS A 177 15.42 -4.55 -9.63
CA LYS A 177 16.24 -5.75 -9.33
C LYS A 177 17.61 -5.45 -8.73
N ALA A 178 18.13 -4.25 -8.96
CA ALA A 178 19.43 -3.82 -8.45
C ALA A 178 19.34 -3.06 -7.12
N LEU A 179 18.13 -2.81 -6.61
CA LEU A 179 17.90 -2.01 -5.40
C LEU A 179 18.42 -2.75 -4.17
N ILE A 180 19.34 -2.10 -3.44
CA ILE A 180 20.01 -2.61 -2.25
C ILE A 180 19.47 -1.91 -1.00
N HIS A 181 19.28 -0.59 -1.08
CA HIS A 181 18.82 0.24 0.03
C HIS A 181 17.55 1.00 -0.34
N LEU A 182 16.47 0.77 0.42
CA LEU A 182 15.22 1.50 0.30
C LEU A 182 14.83 2.12 1.64
N ASP A 183 14.76 3.46 1.68
CA ASP A 183 14.08 4.17 2.76
C ASP A 183 12.93 4.99 2.19
N CYS A 184 11.72 4.54 2.47
CA CYS A 184 10.46 5.19 2.10
C CYS A 184 9.64 5.60 3.33
N SER A 185 10.28 5.78 4.48
CA SER A 185 9.64 6.14 5.75
C SER A 185 8.91 7.48 5.68
N LYS A 186 7.93 7.68 6.59
CA LYS A 186 7.19 8.94 6.71
C LYS A 186 6.57 9.38 5.39
N ASN A 187 5.76 8.48 4.84
CA ASN A 187 4.98 8.67 3.63
C ASN A 187 3.52 8.23 3.86
N SER A 188 2.75 8.07 2.80
CA SER A 188 1.35 7.62 2.88
C SER A 188 1.14 6.26 2.19
N ILE A 189 2.19 5.42 2.11
CA ILE A 189 2.19 4.16 1.37
C ILE A 189 1.30 3.15 2.10
N SER A 190 0.33 2.56 1.40
CA SER A 190 -0.57 1.54 1.93
C SER A 190 -0.20 0.11 1.49
N SER A 191 0.56 -0.02 0.42
CA SER A 191 1.08 -1.29 -0.09
C SER A 191 2.44 -1.09 -0.74
N LEU A 192 3.33 -2.07 -0.60
CA LEU A 192 4.67 -2.04 -1.16
C LEU A 192 4.94 -3.39 -1.85
N ASP A 193 5.04 -3.37 -3.19
CA ASP A 193 5.38 -4.57 -3.97
C ASP A 193 6.91 -4.70 -4.09
N LEU A 194 7.47 -5.67 -3.39
CA LEU A 194 8.89 -5.98 -3.37
C LEU A 194 9.25 -7.20 -4.22
N SER A 195 8.33 -7.72 -5.04
CA SER A 195 8.51 -8.96 -5.80
C SER A 195 9.72 -8.94 -6.75
N ASN A 196 10.14 -7.75 -7.19
CA ASN A 196 11.30 -7.56 -8.06
C ASN A 196 12.54 -6.99 -7.33
N ALA A 197 12.45 -6.62 -6.05
CA ALA A 197 13.57 -6.06 -5.28
C ALA A 197 14.47 -7.18 -4.71
N THR A 198 14.96 -8.07 -5.57
CA THR A 198 15.66 -9.32 -5.16
C THR A 198 17.05 -9.11 -4.58
N ALA A 199 17.67 -7.94 -4.79
CA ALA A 199 18.96 -7.57 -4.21
C ALA A 199 18.83 -6.73 -2.93
N LEU A 200 17.59 -6.53 -2.41
CA LEU A 200 17.35 -5.64 -1.28
C LEU A 200 17.98 -6.20 0.00
N GLU A 201 18.88 -5.42 0.59
CA GLU A 201 19.58 -5.73 1.85
C GLU A 201 19.01 -4.92 3.01
N ASN A 202 18.60 -3.67 2.77
CA ASN A 202 18.10 -2.77 3.80
C ASN A 202 16.75 -2.17 3.39
N LEU A 203 15.74 -2.41 4.20
CA LEU A 203 14.40 -1.85 4.03
C LEU A 203 13.99 -1.05 5.27
N THR A 204 13.72 0.22 5.06
CA THR A 204 13.10 1.10 6.04
C THR A 204 11.81 1.68 5.46
N CYS A 205 10.68 1.36 6.08
CA CYS A 205 9.35 1.83 5.65
C CYS A 205 8.50 2.33 6.84
N VAL A 206 9.17 2.91 7.83
CA VAL A 206 8.59 3.42 9.09
C VAL A 206 7.53 4.49 8.85
N GLU A 207 6.51 4.55 9.73
CA GLU A 207 5.47 5.60 9.68
C GLU A 207 4.80 5.70 8.30
N ASN A 208 4.15 4.59 7.88
CA ASN A 208 3.33 4.49 6.68
C ASN A 208 1.95 3.90 7.02
N ASN A 209 1.20 3.48 6.00
CA ASN A 209 -0.11 2.86 6.15
C ASN A 209 -0.14 1.39 5.69
N ILE A 210 1.01 0.70 5.72
CA ILE A 210 1.17 -0.64 5.14
C ILE A 210 0.40 -1.65 6.00
N THR A 211 -0.49 -2.41 5.37
CA THR A 211 -1.32 -3.42 6.03
C THR A 211 -0.80 -4.84 5.85
N ALA A 212 0.01 -5.09 4.83
CA ALA A 212 0.67 -6.37 4.56
C ALA A 212 2.02 -6.13 3.86
N LEU A 213 3.02 -6.95 4.17
CA LEU A 213 4.36 -6.86 3.59
C LEU A 213 4.83 -8.26 3.20
N ASP A 214 4.95 -8.51 1.90
CA ASP A 214 5.49 -9.76 1.37
C ASP A 214 7.01 -9.62 1.13
N LEU A 215 7.79 -10.35 1.90
CA LEU A 215 9.25 -10.38 1.83
C LEU A 215 9.80 -11.66 1.18
N SER A 216 8.96 -12.47 0.57
CA SER A 216 9.32 -13.81 0.05
C SER A 216 10.42 -13.76 -1.03
N GLN A 217 10.55 -12.63 -1.74
CA GLN A 217 11.53 -12.45 -2.80
C GLN A 217 12.79 -11.67 -2.35
N THR A 218 12.79 -11.04 -1.16
CA THR A 218 13.90 -10.21 -0.66
C THR A 218 14.92 -11.03 0.16
N LYS A 219 15.45 -12.10 -0.42
CA LYS A 219 16.29 -13.09 0.29
C LYS A 219 17.61 -12.56 0.82
N GLN A 220 18.07 -11.40 0.32
CA GLN A 220 19.30 -10.73 0.76
C GLN A 220 19.06 -9.79 1.95
N LEU A 221 17.80 -9.66 2.40
CA LEU A 221 17.45 -8.70 3.45
C LEU A 221 18.19 -9.02 4.75
N ALA A 222 18.94 -8.03 5.24
CA ALA A 222 19.72 -8.08 6.48
C ALA A 222 19.11 -7.16 7.55
N PHE A 223 18.59 -6.01 7.14
CA PHE A 223 17.95 -5.02 8.02
C PHE A 223 16.51 -4.75 7.59
N LEU A 224 15.58 -4.78 8.54
CA LEU A 224 14.17 -4.45 8.33
C LEU A 224 13.66 -3.52 9.44
N ASP A 225 13.27 -2.30 9.07
CA ASP A 225 12.43 -1.46 9.93
C ASP A 225 11.10 -1.17 9.23
N CYS A 226 10.04 -1.84 9.69
CA CYS A 226 8.66 -1.66 9.27
C CYS A 226 7.77 -1.14 10.40
N SER A 227 8.36 -0.49 11.39
CA SER A 227 7.65 0.03 12.56
C SER A 227 6.65 1.12 12.20
N ALA A 228 5.69 1.36 13.10
CA ALA A 228 4.64 2.37 12.94
C ALA A 228 3.86 2.23 11.61
N ASN A 229 3.32 1.04 11.38
CA ASN A 229 2.47 0.69 10.26
C ASN A 229 1.14 0.04 10.74
N LYS A 230 0.44 -0.65 9.86
CA LYS A 230 -0.83 -1.32 10.16
C LYS A 230 -0.76 -2.83 9.90
N LEU A 231 0.44 -3.42 10.04
CA LEU A 231 0.65 -4.85 9.81
C LEU A 231 -0.09 -5.67 10.87
N THR A 232 -0.86 -6.65 10.43
CA THR A 232 -1.53 -7.63 11.30
C THR A 232 -0.79 -8.97 11.37
N ALA A 233 0.14 -9.20 10.45
CA ALA A 233 1.03 -10.34 10.39
C ALA A 233 2.34 -9.98 9.68
N LEU A 234 3.41 -10.71 9.96
CA LEU A 234 4.69 -10.59 9.26
C LEU A 234 5.35 -11.97 9.21
N ASN A 235 5.84 -12.35 8.04
CA ASN A 235 6.54 -13.62 7.83
C ASN A 235 7.99 -13.34 7.41
N LEU A 236 8.95 -13.82 8.21
CA LEU A 236 10.37 -13.63 8.03
C LEU A 236 11.09 -14.92 7.59
N SER A 237 10.32 -15.94 7.18
CA SER A 237 10.88 -17.22 6.75
C SER A 237 11.82 -17.04 5.56
N ASN A 238 12.91 -17.81 5.54
CA ASN A 238 13.90 -17.83 4.46
C ASN A 238 14.73 -16.56 4.26
N LEU A 239 14.72 -15.64 5.22
CA LEU A 239 15.55 -14.43 5.25
C LEU A 239 16.84 -14.72 6.04
N SER A 240 17.73 -15.57 5.50
CA SER A 240 18.90 -16.09 6.24
C SER A 240 19.95 -15.04 6.63
N HIS A 241 19.91 -13.86 6.01
CA HIS A 241 20.83 -12.76 6.31
C HIS A 241 20.27 -11.77 7.34
N LEU A 242 18.97 -11.90 7.69
CA LEU A 242 18.27 -10.96 8.55
C LEU A 242 18.79 -11.08 10.00
N ASP A 243 19.31 -9.99 10.53
CA ASP A 243 19.85 -9.90 11.90
C ASP A 243 19.41 -8.63 12.66
N ASP A 244 18.66 -7.74 12.03
CA ASP A 244 18.07 -6.57 12.69
C ASP A 244 16.63 -6.34 12.20
N VAL A 245 15.67 -6.41 13.13
CA VAL A 245 14.24 -6.28 12.85
C VAL A 245 13.58 -5.33 13.84
N ASN A 246 12.94 -4.31 13.31
CA ASN A 246 12.01 -3.47 14.05
C ASN A 246 10.61 -3.54 13.43
N CYS A 247 9.66 -4.11 14.16
CA CYS A 247 8.26 -4.17 13.75
C CYS A 247 7.28 -3.57 14.79
N ALA A 248 7.79 -2.79 15.73
CA ALA A 248 7.00 -2.12 16.76
C ALA A 248 5.93 -1.17 16.17
N GLY A 249 4.89 -0.84 16.94
CA GLY A 249 3.84 0.08 16.47
C GLY A 249 3.03 -0.48 15.29
N ASN A 250 2.73 -1.76 15.33
CA ASN A 250 1.87 -2.45 14.37
C ASN A 250 0.67 -3.09 15.10
N GLN A 251 0.03 -4.09 14.49
CA GLN A 251 -1.16 -4.77 15.04
C GLN A 251 -0.96 -6.29 15.10
N ILE A 252 0.29 -6.75 15.28
CA ILE A 252 0.67 -8.16 15.30
C ILE A 252 0.45 -8.73 16.69
N ARG A 253 -0.47 -9.67 16.87
CA ARG A 253 -0.88 -10.19 18.18
C ARG A 253 -1.46 -11.60 18.10
N GLY A 254 -1.52 -12.30 19.24
CA GLY A 254 -2.05 -13.67 19.30
C GLY A 254 -1.26 -14.62 18.40
N LYS A 255 -1.95 -15.46 17.63
CA LYS A 255 -1.31 -16.43 16.73
C LYS A 255 -0.38 -15.78 15.69
N ALA A 256 -0.70 -14.57 15.21
CA ALA A 256 0.15 -13.88 14.26
C ALA A 256 1.51 -13.51 14.85
N MET A 257 1.57 -13.13 16.14
CA MET A 257 2.83 -12.90 16.83
C MET A 257 3.62 -14.20 16.98
N THR A 258 3.00 -15.27 17.42
CA THR A 258 3.65 -16.59 17.53
C THR A 258 4.16 -17.10 16.17
N GLN A 259 3.42 -16.85 15.09
CA GLN A 259 3.86 -17.17 13.72
C GLN A 259 5.05 -16.31 13.28
N LEU A 260 5.05 -15.01 13.55
CA LEU A 260 6.19 -14.13 13.33
C LEU A 260 7.44 -14.69 14.02
N ILE A 261 7.35 -14.93 15.33
CA ILE A 261 8.47 -15.47 16.12
C ILE A 261 8.95 -16.83 15.60
N SER A 262 8.03 -17.71 15.19
CA SER A 262 8.37 -19.00 14.60
C SER A 262 9.05 -18.87 13.23
N SER A 263 8.81 -17.80 12.51
CA SER A 263 9.39 -17.51 11.20
C SER A 263 10.78 -16.88 11.25
N LEU A 264 11.23 -16.40 12.42
CA LEU A 264 12.54 -15.77 12.59
C LEU A 264 13.67 -16.71 12.15
N PRO A 265 14.66 -16.25 11.36
CA PRO A 265 15.89 -16.98 11.14
C PRO A 265 16.70 -17.10 12.44
N ALA A 266 17.78 -17.87 12.41
CA ALA A 266 18.74 -17.97 13.52
C ALA A 266 20.06 -17.33 13.07
N PRO A 267 20.26 -16.02 13.30
CA PRO A 267 21.45 -15.31 12.86
C PRO A 267 22.72 -15.89 13.52
N GLU A 268 23.81 -15.96 12.79
CA GLU A 268 25.05 -16.58 13.30
C GLU A 268 25.60 -15.87 14.54
N LYS A 269 25.63 -14.54 14.49
CA LYS A 269 26.20 -13.65 15.54
C LYS A 269 25.17 -13.14 16.54
N GLY A 270 23.92 -13.58 16.44
CA GLY A 270 22.80 -12.98 17.17
C GLY A 270 22.17 -11.83 16.38
N GLY A 271 20.92 -11.50 16.72
CA GLY A 271 20.17 -10.44 16.06
C GLY A 271 19.47 -9.53 17.07
N TRP A 272 19.02 -8.38 16.61
CA TRP A 272 18.22 -7.41 17.36
C TRP A 272 16.76 -7.46 16.90
N LEU A 273 15.85 -7.56 17.85
CA LEU A 273 14.42 -7.64 17.58
C LEU A 273 13.65 -6.65 18.44
N ILE A 274 13.07 -5.65 17.80
CA ILE A 274 12.17 -4.68 18.44
C ILE A 274 10.75 -5.06 18.07
N LEU A 275 10.01 -5.60 19.06
CA LEU A 275 8.63 -6.08 18.87
C LEU A 275 7.59 -5.04 19.26
N VAL A 276 7.88 -4.21 20.25
CA VAL A 276 6.94 -3.27 20.84
C VAL A 276 7.56 -1.90 21.01
N SER A 277 6.72 -0.86 20.90
CA SER A 277 7.10 0.50 21.25
C SER A 277 6.78 0.77 22.73
N SER A 278 7.64 1.52 23.39
CA SER A 278 7.37 2.04 24.73
C SER A 278 6.29 3.13 24.76
N ARG A 279 5.88 3.64 23.60
CA ARG A 279 4.79 4.62 23.44
C ARG A 279 3.45 3.89 23.42
N LYS A 280 2.73 3.96 24.55
CA LYS A 280 1.46 3.23 24.77
C LYS A 280 0.34 3.60 23.80
N ASP A 281 0.38 4.77 23.17
CA ASP A 281 -0.73 5.28 22.38
C ASP A 281 -0.75 4.73 20.93
N ASP A 282 0.39 4.21 20.46
CA ASP A 282 0.56 3.72 19.08
C ASP A 282 0.90 2.22 19.01
N GLU A 283 0.92 1.51 20.15
CA GLU A 283 1.37 0.12 20.20
C GLU A 283 0.19 -0.85 20.34
N ASP A 284 -0.05 -1.63 19.30
CA ASP A 284 -1.05 -2.70 19.27
C ASP A 284 -0.42 -4.10 19.13
N ASN A 285 0.90 -4.21 19.00
CA ASN A 285 1.60 -5.49 19.06
C ASN A 285 1.56 -6.05 20.49
N ILE A 286 1.34 -7.35 20.59
CA ILE A 286 1.37 -8.05 21.88
C ILE A 286 2.16 -9.34 21.72
N ALA A 287 3.33 -9.43 22.38
CA ALA A 287 4.12 -10.64 22.46
C ALA A 287 4.11 -11.21 23.88
N THR A 288 3.90 -12.52 23.99
CA THR A 288 3.93 -13.20 25.28
C THR A 288 5.36 -13.50 25.75
N LYS A 289 5.52 -13.81 27.02
CA LYS A 289 6.80 -14.30 27.59
C LYS A 289 7.31 -15.55 26.85
N GLU A 290 6.40 -16.42 26.38
CA GLU A 290 6.76 -17.60 25.59
C GLU A 290 7.28 -17.21 24.19
N ASP A 291 6.66 -16.21 23.54
CA ASP A 291 7.13 -15.67 22.26
C ASP A 291 8.55 -15.09 22.41
N VAL A 292 8.77 -14.27 23.43
CA VAL A 292 10.09 -13.69 23.74
C VAL A 292 11.13 -14.79 24.02
N ALA A 293 10.80 -15.75 24.89
CA ALA A 293 11.69 -16.87 25.19
C ALA A 293 12.05 -17.67 23.92
N THR A 294 11.08 -17.88 23.02
CA THR A 294 11.30 -18.56 21.73
C THR A 294 12.24 -17.75 20.84
N ALA A 295 12.09 -16.42 20.74
CA ALA A 295 13.01 -15.58 19.99
C ALA A 295 14.44 -15.65 20.55
N ILE A 296 14.60 -15.63 21.87
CA ILE A 296 15.90 -15.77 22.54
C ILE A 296 16.56 -17.13 22.20
N THR A 297 15.82 -18.23 22.18
CA THR A 297 16.39 -19.55 21.78
C THR A 297 16.92 -19.53 20.35
N ARG A 298 16.40 -18.64 19.50
CA ARG A 298 16.85 -18.41 18.12
C ARG A 298 17.95 -17.35 18.00
N LYS A 299 18.56 -16.97 19.12
CA LYS A 299 19.65 -15.98 19.24
C LYS A 299 19.24 -14.54 18.94
N TRP A 300 17.97 -14.17 19.15
CA TRP A 300 17.53 -12.79 19.07
C TRP A 300 17.57 -12.12 20.44
N THR A 301 18.12 -10.91 20.50
CA THR A 301 17.99 -10.02 21.65
C THR A 301 16.72 -9.22 21.47
N VAL A 302 15.74 -9.44 22.36
CA VAL A 302 14.42 -8.78 22.28
C VAL A 302 14.43 -7.55 23.18
N ILE A 303 14.19 -6.39 22.57
CA ILE A 303 14.19 -5.08 23.25
C ILE A 303 12.97 -4.27 22.83
N ASP A 304 12.70 -3.18 23.53
CA ASP A 304 11.76 -2.16 23.11
C ASP A 304 12.45 -1.05 22.26
N ASP A 305 11.70 -0.05 21.82
CA ASP A 305 12.20 1.09 21.04
C ASP A 305 13.14 2.04 21.80
N LYS A 306 13.29 1.87 23.14
CA LYS A 306 14.29 2.55 23.97
C LYS A 306 15.55 1.72 24.21
N GLN A 307 15.61 0.54 23.62
CA GLN A 307 16.66 -0.45 23.81
C GLN A 307 16.67 -1.10 25.20
N ASP A 308 15.56 -1.01 25.95
CA ASP A 308 15.40 -1.75 27.18
C ASP A 308 14.96 -3.19 26.90
N PRO A 309 15.42 -4.20 27.69
CA PRO A 309 14.99 -5.59 27.54
C PRO A 309 13.46 -5.71 27.62
N TYR A 310 12.85 -6.37 26.65
CA TYR A 310 11.41 -6.66 26.64
C TYR A 310 11.15 -8.10 27.04
N GLU A 311 10.41 -8.32 28.12
CA GLU A 311 10.15 -9.64 28.68
C GLU A 311 8.89 -10.33 28.14
N GLY A 312 8.01 -9.60 27.49
CA GLY A 312 6.70 -10.07 27.06
C GLY A 312 5.64 -10.02 28.15
N VAL A 313 4.37 -10.20 27.76
CA VAL A 313 3.23 -10.25 28.68
C VAL A 313 2.91 -11.69 29.09
N ASP A 314 2.18 -11.87 30.20
CA ASP A 314 1.64 -13.17 30.58
C ASP A 314 0.55 -13.62 29.59
N SER A 315 0.25 -14.90 29.57
CA SER A 315 -0.87 -15.46 28.81
C SER A 315 -1.78 -16.27 29.71
N TYR A 316 -3.08 -16.27 29.39
CA TYR A 316 -4.11 -16.89 30.22
C TYR A 316 -5.09 -17.71 29.40
N ALA A 317 -5.66 -18.73 30.01
CA ALA A 317 -6.74 -19.50 29.40
C ALA A 317 -8.05 -18.66 29.36
N VAL A 318 -8.71 -18.65 28.21
CA VAL A 318 -10.06 -18.13 28.01
C VAL A 318 -10.98 -19.29 27.64
N LYS A 319 -11.89 -19.66 28.56
CA LYS A 319 -12.82 -20.76 28.39
C LYS A 319 -14.18 -20.22 27.97
N LEU A 320 -14.66 -20.64 26.81
CA LEU A 320 -16.01 -20.30 26.34
C LEU A 320 -17.01 -21.39 26.77
N VAL A 321 -18.05 -20.99 27.50
CA VAL A 321 -19.15 -21.84 27.94
C VAL A 321 -20.44 -21.33 27.31
N ILE A 322 -21.09 -22.18 26.51
CA ILE A 322 -22.25 -21.79 25.72
C ILE A 322 -23.47 -22.55 26.27
N GLY A 323 -24.53 -21.84 26.63
CA GLY A 323 -25.81 -22.41 27.02
C GLY A 323 -26.64 -22.83 25.82
N ASP A 324 -27.72 -23.59 26.11
CA ASP A 324 -28.67 -24.03 25.09
C ASP A 324 -29.34 -22.83 24.36
N GLY A 325 -29.73 -23.06 23.11
CA GLY A 325 -30.49 -22.07 22.33
C GLY A 325 -29.64 -21.17 21.42
N GLY A 326 -28.34 -21.45 21.24
CA GLY A 326 -27.50 -20.69 20.32
C GLY A 326 -26.09 -21.22 20.21
N THR A 327 -25.26 -20.47 19.48
CA THR A 327 -23.82 -20.71 19.34
C THR A 327 -23.03 -19.46 19.69
N ALA A 328 -21.78 -19.61 20.08
CA ALA A 328 -20.89 -18.48 20.28
C ALA A 328 -19.45 -18.81 19.89
N LYS A 329 -18.68 -17.79 19.54
CA LYS A 329 -17.24 -17.91 19.29
C LYS A 329 -16.51 -16.61 19.65
N ILE A 330 -15.23 -16.70 19.89
CA ILE A 330 -14.34 -15.54 19.91
C ILE A 330 -14.02 -15.15 18.46
N GLN A 331 -14.08 -13.87 18.15
CA GLN A 331 -13.84 -13.34 16.79
C GLN A 331 -12.36 -13.41 16.42
N GLU A 332 -11.50 -13.07 17.37
CA GLU A 332 -10.06 -13.01 17.18
C GLU A 332 -9.48 -14.44 17.05
N ASP A 333 -8.48 -14.60 16.17
CA ASP A 333 -7.79 -15.88 15.99
C ASP A 333 -6.74 -16.08 17.08
N VAL A 334 -7.14 -16.67 18.18
CA VAL A 334 -6.30 -16.92 19.35
C VAL A 334 -6.28 -18.41 19.70
N GLU A 335 -5.23 -18.85 20.38
CA GLU A 335 -5.22 -20.14 21.07
C GLU A 335 -5.91 -19.99 22.44
N PRO A 336 -7.06 -20.63 22.68
CA PRO A 336 -7.83 -20.40 23.90
C PRO A 336 -7.09 -20.69 25.22
N SER A 337 -6.08 -21.55 25.18
CA SER A 337 -5.26 -21.90 26.34
C SER A 337 -4.17 -20.87 26.69
N LYS A 338 -3.82 -19.99 25.73
CA LYS A 338 -2.65 -19.08 25.82
C LYS A 338 -2.97 -17.69 25.26
N VAL A 339 -4.04 -17.07 25.71
CA VAL A 339 -4.44 -15.74 25.25
C VAL A 339 -3.59 -14.69 25.96
N PRO A 340 -2.90 -13.79 25.23
CA PRO A 340 -2.06 -12.77 25.84
C PRO A 340 -2.82 -11.82 26.77
N GLU A 341 -2.19 -11.43 27.87
CA GLU A 341 -2.67 -10.35 28.72
C GLU A 341 -2.79 -9.05 27.92
N GLY A 342 -3.81 -8.25 28.21
CA GLY A 342 -4.07 -7.00 27.50
C GLY A 342 -4.84 -7.15 26.19
N LEU A 343 -4.90 -8.36 25.61
CA LEU A 343 -5.62 -8.57 24.36
C LEU A 343 -7.12 -8.33 24.55
N LYS A 344 -7.71 -7.51 23.67
CA LYS A 344 -9.14 -7.25 23.61
C LYS A 344 -9.82 -8.29 22.75
N LEU A 345 -10.75 -9.04 23.32
CA LEU A 345 -11.52 -10.08 22.64
C LEU A 345 -12.97 -9.65 22.42
N THR A 346 -13.55 -10.13 21.30
CA THR A 346 -14.94 -9.93 20.92
C THR A 346 -15.68 -11.25 20.88
N VAL A 347 -16.83 -11.33 21.55
CA VAL A 347 -17.71 -12.51 21.56
C VAL A 347 -18.78 -12.33 20.49
N ILE A 348 -18.84 -13.27 19.55
CA ILE A 348 -19.92 -13.38 18.57
C ILE A 348 -20.88 -14.45 19.09
N ALA A 349 -22.12 -14.07 19.41
CA ALA A 349 -23.17 -14.97 19.84
C ALA A 349 -24.31 -14.95 18.80
N THR A 350 -24.74 -16.15 18.38
CA THR A 350 -25.79 -16.34 17.36
C THR A 350 -26.90 -17.19 17.96
N PRO A 351 -28.07 -16.59 18.29
CA PRO A 351 -29.23 -17.33 18.76
C PRO A 351 -29.77 -18.29 17.69
N GLN A 352 -30.32 -19.42 18.11
CA GLN A 352 -31.10 -20.31 17.26
C GLN A 352 -32.55 -19.76 17.10
N THR A 353 -33.27 -20.28 16.11
CA THR A 353 -34.70 -19.93 15.88
C THR A 353 -35.50 -20.15 17.15
N GLY A 354 -36.27 -19.11 17.57
CA GLY A 354 -37.05 -19.12 18.79
C GLY A 354 -36.30 -18.79 20.07
N TYR A 355 -35.05 -18.42 19.96
CA TYR A 355 -34.21 -17.93 21.07
C TYR A 355 -33.70 -16.53 20.80
N GLU A 356 -33.32 -15.83 21.86
CA GLU A 356 -32.62 -14.56 21.82
C GLU A 356 -31.42 -14.59 22.78
N LEU A 357 -30.47 -13.72 22.54
CA LEU A 357 -29.32 -13.58 23.46
C LEU A 357 -29.81 -13.08 24.81
N ASP A 358 -29.53 -13.80 25.87
CA ASP A 358 -29.84 -13.41 27.24
C ASP A 358 -28.68 -12.59 27.83
N LYS A 359 -27.50 -13.25 28.04
CA LYS A 359 -26.34 -12.61 28.63
C LYS A 359 -25.03 -13.14 28.07
N ILE A 360 -24.03 -12.27 28.10
CA ILE A 360 -22.61 -12.62 27.93
C ILE A 360 -21.87 -12.12 29.17
N MET A 361 -21.32 -13.08 29.95
CA MET A 361 -20.53 -12.81 31.15
C MET A 361 -19.06 -13.16 30.87
N ALA A 362 -18.12 -12.26 31.14
CA ALA A 362 -16.70 -12.52 31.05
C ALA A 362 -16.02 -12.24 32.39
N GLY A 363 -15.41 -13.25 33.03
CA GLY A 363 -14.79 -13.12 34.36
C GLY A 363 -15.75 -12.55 35.41
N GLY A 364 -17.04 -12.94 35.38
CA GLY A 364 -18.09 -12.45 36.29
C GLY A 364 -18.67 -11.07 35.91
N LYS A 365 -18.16 -10.38 34.90
CA LYS A 365 -18.67 -9.07 34.44
C LYS A 365 -19.62 -9.23 33.27
N ASP A 366 -20.77 -8.53 33.30
CA ASP A 366 -21.72 -8.48 32.19
C ASP A 366 -21.16 -7.63 31.04
N ILE A 367 -21.03 -8.24 29.86
CA ILE A 367 -20.54 -7.59 28.63
C ILE A 367 -21.54 -7.73 27.47
N THR A 368 -22.82 -8.05 27.77
CA THR A 368 -23.87 -8.33 26.77
C THR A 368 -23.99 -7.23 25.73
N THR A 369 -23.91 -5.97 26.15
CA THR A 369 -24.00 -4.79 25.26
C THR A 369 -22.72 -4.58 24.46
N SER A 370 -21.56 -4.59 25.10
CA SER A 370 -20.27 -4.32 24.45
C SER A 370 -19.78 -5.51 23.62
N LYS A 371 -20.12 -6.73 24.06
CA LYS A 371 -19.61 -8.01 23.54
C LYS A 371 -18.09 -8.12 23.54
N LYS A 372 -17.40 -7.21 24.26
CA LYS A 372 -15.93 -7.08 24.27
C LYS A 372 -15.39 -7.05 25.69
N PHE A 373 -14.23 -7.69 25.89
CA PHE A 373 -13.50 -7.63 27.15
C PHE A 373 -11.98 -7.66 26.90
N VAL A 374 -11.20 -7.24 27.88
CA VAL A 374 -9.74 -7.29 27.87
C VAL A 374 -9.29 -8.43 28.79
N VAL A 375 -8.39 -9.27 28.32
CA VAL A 375 -7.84 -10.39 29.10
C VAL A 375 -6.89 -9.81 30.15
N LYS A 376 -7.16 -10.11 31.44
CA LYS A 376 -6.34 -9.71 32.59
C LYS A 376 -5.97 -10.87 33.52
N GLY A 377 -6.33 -12.07 33.11
CA GLY A 377 -6.17 -13.31 33.86
C GLY A 377 -7.03 -14.41 33.23
N ALA A 378 -6.94 -15.62 33.79
CA ALA A 378 -7.78 -16.73 33.36
C ALA A 378 -9.26 -16.34 33.42
N THR A 379 -9.94 -16.46 32.28
CA THR A 379 -11.30 -15.90 32.11
C THR A 379 -12.25 -16.98 31.61
N GLU A 380 -13.37 -17.18 32.32
CA GLU A 380 -14.51 -17.92 31.78
C GLU A 380 -15.47 -16.93 31.12
N VAL A 381 -15.82 -17.18 29.86
CA VAL A 381 -16.84 -16.44 29.10
C VAL A 381 -18.06 -17.32 28.99
N LYS A 382 -19.15 -16.93 29.67
CA LYS A 382 -20.43 -17.64 29.66
C LYS A 382 -21.43 -16.88 28.80
N VAL A 383 -21.96 -17.57 27.79
CA VAL A 383 -23.02 -17.04 26.90
C VAL A 383 -24.30 -17.80 27.16
N THR A 384 -25.36 -17.12 27.49
CA THR A 384 -26.70 -17.68 27.71
C THR A 384 -27.71 -17.16 26.71
N PHE A 385 -28.63 -18.02 26.33
CA PHE A 385 -29.78 -17.68 25.48
C PHE A 385 -31.05 -17.98 26.24
N LYS A 386 -32.09 -17.23 25.98
CA LYS A 386 -33.43 -17.44 26.51
C LYS A 386 -34.42 -17.61 25.36
N LYS A 387 -35.53 -18.31 25.60
CA LYS A 387 -36.59 -18.36 24.61
C LYS A 387 -37.07 -16.94 24.31
N SER A 388 -37.19 -16.63 23.02
CA SER A 388 -37.72 -15.33 22.61
C SER A 388 -39.17 -15.22 23.12
N THR A 389 -39.42 -14.19 23.94
CA THR A 389 -40.78 -13.84 24.38
C THR A 389 -41.50 -12.98 23.35
N ALA A 390 -40.81 -12.64 22.27
CA ALA A 390 -41.50 -12.13 21.10
C ALA A 390 -42.52 -13.17 20.71
N VAL A 391 -43.76 -12.91 21.06
CA VAL A 391 -44.93 -13.67 20.58
C VAL A 391 -44.85 -13.60 19.07
N THR A 392 -44.23 -14.61 18.46
CA THR A 392 -44.52 -14.95 17.08
C THR A 392 -45.87 -15.68 17.06
N ASP A 393 -46.90 -15.01 17.55
CA ASP A 393 -48.21 -15.16 16.97
C ASP A 393 -48.30 -14.30 15.68
N VAL A 394 -47.30 -14.49 14.84
CA VAL A 394 -47.62 -14.59 13.44
C VAL A 394 -48.13 -16.03 13.33
N ALA A 395 -49.45 -16.24 13.55
CA ALA A 395 -50.14 -17.32 12.92
C ALA A 395 -49.48 -17.45 11.56
N SER A 396 -48.96 -18.63 11.21
CA SER A 396 -48.26 -18.87 9.96
C SER A 396 -49.13 -18.33 8.82
N ALA A 397 -49.02 -17.04 8.57
CA ALA A 397 -49.62 -16.43 7.41
C ALA A 397 -48.91 -17.10 6.27
N GLN A 398 -49.58 -18.09 5.69
CA GLN A 398 -49.07 -18.87 4.59
C GLN A 398 -48.66 -17.85 3.52
N LEU A 399 -47.41 -17.86 3.13
CA LEU A 399 -46.90 -16.99 2.06
C LEU A 399 -47.88 -17.06 0.88
N GLN A 400 -48.42 -15.92 0.49
CA GLN A 400 -49.35 -15.78 -0.62
C GLN A 400 -48.74 -14.82 -1.63
N ILE A 401 -48.67 -15.28 -2.88
CA ILE A 401 -48.16 -14.52 -4.02
C ILE A 401 -49.27 -14.55 -5.09
N TYR A 402 -49.94 -13.44 -5.30
CA TYR A 402 -51.10 -13.42 -6.20
C TYR A 402 -51.29 -12.06 -6.89
N PRO A 403 -51.91 -12.01 -8.04
CA PRO A 403 -52.17 -13.17 -8.92
C PRO A 403 -50.87 -13.69 -9.52
N ASN A 404 -50.80 -14.99 -9.75
CA ASN A 404 -49.68 -15.59 -10.50
C ASN A 404 -50.26 -16.73 -11.39
N PRO A 405 -50.40 -16.54 -12.70
CA PRO A 405 -49.85 -15.43 -13.52
C PRO A 405 -50.48 -14.06 -13.17
N THR A 406 -49.64 -13.00 -13.32
CA THR A 406 -50.04 -11.61 -13.16
C THR A 406 -49.97 -10.84 -14.50
N ALA A 407 -50.73 -9.78 -14.65
CA ALA A 407 -50.73 -8.91 -15.82
C ALA A 407 -49.99 -7.60 -15.59
N GLN A 408 -50.09 -7.00 -14.41
CA GLN A 408 -49.52 -5.68 -14.10
C GLN A 408 -49.02 -5.55 -12.67
N GLU A 409 -49.68 -6.18 -11.71
CA GLU A 409 -49.41 -5.98 -10.30
C GLU A 409 -49.31 -7.32 -9.57
N LEU A 410 -48.38 -7.43 -8.65
CA LEU A 410 -48.13 -8.62 -7.84
C LEU A 410 -48.28 -8.25 -6.37
N HIS A 411 -49.20 -8.91 -5.66
CA HIS A 411 -49.35 -8.80 -4.23
C HIS A 411 -48.66 -9.95 -3.52
N ILE A 412 -47.91 -9.63 -2.50
CA ILE A 412 -47.19 -10.58 -1.66
C ILE A 412 -47.62 -10.36 -0.22
N ALA A 413 -48.10 -11.39 0.44
CA ALA A 413 -48.54 -11.33 1.84
C ALA A 413 -47.94 -12.51 2.64
N GLY A 414 -47.85 -12.32 3.95
CA GLY A 414 -47.29 -13.35 4.85
C GLY A 414 -45.75 -13.39 4.91
N VAL A 415 -45.11 -12.26 4.57
CA VAL A 415 -43.67 -12.07 4.75
C VAL A 415 -43.34 -11.27 6.02
N ALA A 416 -42.10 -11.24 6.44
CA ALA A 416 -41.69 -10.44 7.59
C ALA A 416 -41.88 -8.93 7.30
N PRO A 417 -42.34 -8.14 8.30
CA PRO A 417 -42.42 -6.69 8.16
C PRO A 417 -41.07 -6.09 7.75
N HIS A 418 -41.11 -5.09 6.85
CA HIS A 418 -39.95 -4.38 6.32
C HIS A 418 -38.95 -5.28 5.57
N LEU A 419 -39.39 -6.46 5.12
CA LEU A 419 -38.55 -7.34 4.27
C LEU A 419 -38.41 -6.72 2.87
N LEU A 420 -37.21 -6.64 2.38
CA LEU A 420 -36.95 -6.24 0.99
C LEU A 420 -37.13 -7.46 0.07
N LEU A 421 -38.00 -7.29 -0.93
CA LEU A 421 -38.31 -8.29 -1.94
C LEU A 421 -37.71 -7.85 -3.27
N THR A 422 -37.06 -8.75 -3.97
CA THR A 422 -36.40 -8.44 -5.24
C THR A 422 -36.83 -9.41 -6.33
N LEU A 423 -37.30 -8.87 -7.46
CA LEU A 423 -37.69 -9.64 -8.64
C LEU A 423 -36.52 -9.63 -9.66
N TYR A 424 -36.17 -10.79 -10.15
CA TYR A 424 -35.10 -10.97 -11.13
C TYR A 424 -35.65 -11.47 -12.46
N ASN A 425 -35.05 -11.06 -13.58
CA ASN A 425 -35.24 -11.69 -14.88
C ASN A 425 -34.49 -13.03 -14.95
N ILE A 426 -34.63 -13.73 -16.06
CA ILE A 426 -33.96 -15.05 -16.27
C ILE A 426 -32.44 -14.94 -16.47
N GLU A 427 -31.92 -13.75 -16.75
CA GLU A 427 -30.49 -13.44 -16.80
C GLU A 427 -29.88 -13.14 -15.40
N GLY A 428 -30.73 -13.05 -14.35
CA GLY A 428 -30.30 -12.77 -12.99
C GLY A 428 -30.19 -11.28 -12.65
N GLU A 429 -30.70 -10.39 -13.49
CA GLU A 429 -30.73 -8.95 -13.23
C GLU A 429 -31.97 -8.59 -12.40
N ALA A 430 -31.80 -7.73 -11.38
CA ALA A 430 -32.89 -7.22 -10.58
C ALA A 430 -33.72 -6.21 -11.39
N VAL A 431 -35.00 -6.51 -11.63
CA VAL A 431 -35.90 -5.72 -12.47
C VAL A 431 -37.03 -5.01 -11.72
N ALA A 432 -37.30 -5.41 -10.48
CA ALA A 432 -38.22 -4.70 -9.58
C ALA A 432 -37.86 -5.01 -8.11
N VAL A 433 -38.17 -4.07 -7.23
CA VAL A 433 -38.04 -4.23 -5.77
C VAL A 433 -39.27 -3.67 -5.06
N ALA A 434 -39.63 -4.29 -3.96
CA ALA A 434 -40.66 -3.77 -3.06
C ALA A 434 -40.26 -4.04 -1.59
N MET A 435 -40.77 -3.24 -0.67
CA MET A 435 -40.57 -3.45 0.75
C MET A 435 -41.90 -3.77 1.39
N ALA A 436 -41.97 -4.83 2.17
CA ALA A 436 -43.15 -5.18 2.91
C ALA A 436 -43.46 -4.11 3.98
N ASP A 437 -44.74 -3.82 4.17
CA ASP A 437 -45.24 -2.92 5.19
C ASP A 437 -45.14 -3.52 6.61
N THR A 438 -45.69 -2.83 7.60
CA THR A 438 -45.73 -3.30 8.99
C THR A 438 -46.64 -4.51 9.22
N GLN A 439 -47.49 -4.88 8.25
CA GLN A 439 -48.35 -6.06 8.28
C GLN A 439 -47.76 -7.25 7.51
N GLY A 440 -46.58 -7.08 6.89
CA GLY A 440 -45.97 -8.10 6.07
C GLY A 440 -46.62 -8.26 4.69
N ILE A 441 -47.13 -7.15 4.12
CA ILE A 441 -47.73 -7.08 2.80
C ILE A 441 -46.86 -6.18 1.92
N ALA A 442 -46.62 -6.60 0.68
CA ALA A 442 -45.94 -5.80 -0.33
C ALA A 442 -46.72 -5.84 -1.65
N GLU A 443 -46.64 -4.76 -2.40
CA GLU A 443 -47.18 -4.64 -3.75
C GLU A 443 -46.04 -4.28 -4.70
N MET A 444 -46.07 -4.87 -5.88
CA MET A 444 -45.03 -4.68 -6.88
C MET A 444 -45.66 -4.39 -8.23
N ASP A 445 -45.44 -3.17 -8.73
CA ASP A 445 -45.89 -2.77 -10.07
C ASP A 445 -44.95 -3.37 -11.13
N LEU A 446 -45.49 -4.23 -11.97
CA LEU A 446 -44.80 -4.92 -13.05
C LEU A 446 -45.27 -4.43 -14.43
N SER A 447 -46.04 -3.34 -14.48
CA SER A 447 -46.64 -2.81 -15.73
C SER A 447 -45.60 -2.45 -16.79
N HIS A 448 -44.36 -2.14 -16.39
CA HIS A 448 -43.26 -1.74 -17.23
C HIS A 448 -42.42 -2.93 -17.76
N LEU A 449 -42.64 -4.15 -17.24
CA LEU A 449 -41.89 -5.33 -17.60
C LEU A 449 -42.50 -6.10 -18.79
N PRO A 450 -41.75 -6.72 -19.68
CA PRO A 450 -42.29 -7.58 -20.73
C PRO A 450 -42.93 -8.85 -20.16
N ALA A 451 -43.87 -9.45 -20.95
CA ALA A 451 -44.41 -10.76 -20.60
C ALA A 451 -43.28 -11.80 -20.56
N GLY A 452 -43.27 -12.63 -19.51
CA GLY A 452 -42.16 -13.61 -19.35
C GLY A 452 -42.18 -14.28 -17.99
N LEU A 453 -41.09 -15.03 -17.76
CA LEU A 453 -40.79 -15.69 -16.49
C LEU A 453 -39.83 -14.84 -15.67
N TYR A 454 -40.18 -14.68 -14.37
CA TYR A 454 -39.36 -13.95 -13.41
C TYR A 454 -39.20 -14.78 -12.14
N LEU A 455 -38.19 -14.43 -11.33
CA LEU A 455 -37.88 -15.08 -10.07
C LEU A 455 -37.98 -14.05 -8.93
N LEU A 456 -38.89 -14.21 -8.02
CA LEU A 456 -39.04 -13.37 -6.82
C LEU A 456 -38.26 -13.99 -5.67
N HIS A 457 -37.30 -13.23 -5.12
CA HIS A 457 -36.52 -13.63 -3.98
C HIS A 457 -37.17 -13.18 -2.68
N ILE A 458 -37.44 -14.14 -1.79
CA ILE A 458 -38.07 -13.92 -0.47
C ILE A 458 -37.28 -14.74 0.55
N SER A 459 -36.64 -14.10 1.52
CA SER A 459 -35.99 -14.75 2.68
C SER A 459 -35.02 -15.93 2.31
N GLY A 460 -34.36 -15.83 1.17
CA GLY A 460 -33.41 -16.88 0.70
C GLY A 460 -34.02 -17.90 -0.26
N GLU A 461 -35.35 -17.85 -0.51
CA GLU A 461 -36.02 -18.72 -1.47
C GLU A 461 -36.42 -17.95 -2.75
N LEU A 462 -36.46 -18.66 -3.87
CA LEU A 462 -36.84 -18.12 -5.17
C LEU A 462 -38.21 -18.68 -5.58
N HIS A 463 -39.15 -17.77 -5.82
CA HIS A 463 -40.51 -18.09 -6.25
C HIS A 463 -40.70 -17.69 -7.69
N ARG A 464 -41.31 -18.60 -8.48
CA ARG A 464 -41.55 -18.39 -9.91
C ARG A 464 -42.77 -17.46 -10.10
N ILE A 465 -42.56 -16.38 -10.84
CA ILE A 465 -43.63 -15.43 -11.25
C ILE A 465 -43.78 -15.45 -12.75
N VAL A 466 -45.02 -15.57 -13.23
CA VAL A 466 -45.32 -15.53 -14.65
C VAL A 466 -46.08 -14.25 -14.96
N LEU A 467 -45.51 -13.38 -15.78
CA LEU A 467 -46.13 -12.16 -16.25
C LEU A 467 -46.76 -12.44 -17.63
N GLN A 468 -48.10 -12.31 -17.72
CA GLN A 468 -48.88 -12.46 -18.96
C GLN A 468 -49.48 -11.12 -19.33
N ARG A 469 -49.43 -10.77 -20.60
CA ARG A 469 -50.14 -9.59 -21.13
C ARG A 469 -51.21 -10.06 -22.11
N HIS A 470 -52.41 -9.55 -21.93
CA HIS A 470 -53.51 -9.76 -22.84
C HIS A 470 -53.53 -8.71 -23.93
#